data_c265f4575383d912b22e47e1ec83a125
#
_entry.id   c265f4575383d912b22e47e1ec83a125
#
_cell.length_a   1.000
_cell.length_b   1.000
_cell.length_c   1.000
_cell.angle_alpha   90.00
_cell.angle_beta   90.00
_cell.angle_gamma   90.00
#
_symmetry.space_group_name_H-M   'P 1'
#
loop_
_entity.id
_entity.type
_entity.pdbx_description
1 polymer ?
#
loop_
_entity_poly.entity_id
_entity_poly.type
_entity_poly.pdbx_seq_one_letter_code
_entity_poly.pdbx_strand_id
1 'polypeptide(L)'
;MNAIYPGTFDPLTLGHEEIINRAAKLFDNLLVAVAVSSSKLTMFDLQDRLKLVEIISNRYPNVTFTSYKGLTVDCAHTNNIKTILRGARNSTDFNYE
;
A
#
# COMPACT_ATOMS: atom_id res chain seq x y z
N MET A 1 9.12 13.96 -0.86
CA MET A 1 7.81 13.63 -1.44
C MET A 1 7.29 12.34 -0.83
N ASN A 2 6.04 12.32 -0.45
CA ASN A 2 5.42 11.15 0.15
C ASN A 2 4.48 10.49 -0.84
N ALA A 3 4.33 9.17 -0.71
CA ALA A 3 3.44 8.39 -1.57
C ALA A 3 2.60 7.43 -0.75
N ILE A 4 1.46 7.03 -1.30
CA ILE A 4 0.60 6.01 -0.75
C ILE A 4 0.51 4.85 -1.75
N TYR A 5 0.62 3.63 -1.24
CA TYR A 5 0.46 2.43 -2.05
C TYR A 5 -0.75 1.66 -1.55
N PRO A 6 -1.90 1.85 -2.19
CA PRO A 6 -3.13 1.21 -1.77
C PRO A 6 -3.31 -0.15 -2.42
N GLY A 7 -4.01 -1.03 -1.74
CA GLY A 7 -4.37 -2.32 -2.30
C GLY A 7 -5.13 -3.18 -1.31
N THR A 8 -5.64 -4.29 -1.78
CA THR A 8 -6.30 -5.26 -0.92
C THR A 8 -5.29 -6.13 -0.18
N PHE A 9 -4.17 -6.43 -0.84
CA PHE A 9 -3.09 -7.27 -0.30
C PHE A 9 -3.62 -8.59 0.28
N ASP A 10 -4.23 -9.37 -0.58
CA ASP A 10 -4.96 -10.58 -0.16
C ASP A 10 -4.42 -11.86 -0.85
N PRO A 11 -3.23 -12.34 -0.48
CA PRO A 11 -2.25 -11.74 0.41
C PRO A 11 -1.27 -10.81 -0.32
N LEU A 12 -0.41 -10.16 0.45
CA LEU A 12 0.72 -9.44 -0.11
C LEU A 12 1.67 -10.45 -0.78
N THR A 13 2.04 -10.17 -2.02
CA THR A 13 2.89 -11.05 -2.83
C THR A 13 4.29 -10.49 -2.99
N LEU A 14 5.17 -11.27 -3.61
CA LEU A 14 6.52 -10.80 -3.94
C LEU A 14 6.50 -9.59 -4.87
N GLY A 15 5.49 -9.52 -5.76
CA GLY A 15 5.32 -8.35 -6.62
C GLY A 15 5.00 -7.09 -5.83
N HIS A 16 4.14 -7.20 -4.84
CA HIS A 16 3.84 -6.08 -3.93
C HIS A 16 5.08 -5.68 -3.16
N GLU A 17 5.82 -6.65 -2.63
CA GLU A 17 7.02 -6.39 -1.86
C GLU A 17 8.08 -5.67 -2.70
N GLU A 18 8.22 -6.04 -3.96
CA GLU A 18 9.17 -5.38 -4.87
C GLU A 18 8.79 -3.92 -5.09
N ILE A 19 7.50 -3.63 -5.27
CA ILE A 19 7.04 -2.25 -5.43
C ILE A 19 7.31 -1.45 -4.17
N ILE A 20 7.05 -2.02 -2.99
CA ILE A 20 7.33 -1.37 -1.71
C ILE A 20 8.83 -1.06 -1.59
N ASN A 21 9.68 -2.03 -1.93
CA ASN A 21 11.12 -1.84 -1.88
C ASN A 21 11.58 -0.68 -2.77
N ARG A 22 11.09 -0.63 -4.00
CA ARG A 22 11.43 0.44 -4.94
C ARG A 22 10.89 1.79 -4.49
N ALA A 23 9.65 1.83 -4.05
CA ALA A 23 9.02 3.06 -3.59
C ALA A 23 9.69 3.61 -2.33
N ALA A 24 10.13 2.73 -1.43
CA ALA A 24 10.84 3.14 -0.23
C ALA A 24 12.14 3.88 -0.56
N LYS A 25 12.76 3.57 -1.69
CA LYS A 25 13.98 4.24 -2.14
C LYS A 25 13.70 5.55 -2.87
N LEU A 26 12.53 5.68 -3.48
CA LEU A 26 12.18 6.84 -4.31
C LEU A 26 11.49 7.96 -3.53
N PHE A 27 10.80 7.63 -2.46
CA PHE A 27 10.00 8.60 -1.71
C PHE A 27 10.52 8.73 -0.29
N ASP A 28 10.34 9.92 0.28
CA ASP A 28 10.75 10.18 1.66
C ASP A 28 9.99 9.29 2.63
N ASN A 29 8.70 9.14 2.40
CA ASN A 29 7.83 8.28 3.20
C ASN A 29 6.83 7.57 2.30
N LEU A 30 6.58 6.31 2.60
CA LEU A 30 5.59 5.49 1.91
C LEU A 30 4.57 4.99 2.91
N LEU A 31 3.29 5.21 2.61
CA LEU A 31 2.18 4.65 3.38
C LEU A 31 1.56 3.51 2.60
N VAL A 32 1.63 2.30 3.14
CA VAL A 32 0.97 1.14 2.55
C VAL A 32 -0.44 1.07 3.13
N ALA A 33 -1.45 1.26 2.29
CA ALA A 33 -2.84 1.36 2.73
C ALA A 33 -3.63 0.12 2.33
N VAL A 34 -4.08 -0.65 3.31
CA VAL A 34 -4.81 -1.89 3.10
C VAL A 34 -6.30 -1.59 3.04
N ALA A 35 -6.92 -1.89 1.91
CA ALA A 35 -8.35 -1.63 1.72
C ALA A 35 -9.20 -2.61 2.52
N VAL A 36 -10.11 -2.07 3.31
CA VAL A 36 -11.16 -2.85 3.96
C VAL A 36 -12.32 -2.93 2.98
N SER A 37 -12.57 -4.10 2.42
CA SER A 37 -13.65 -4.26 1.46
C SER A 37 -14.81 -5.00 2.11
N SER A 38 -15.95 -4.31 2.21
CA SER A 38 -17.16 -4.92 2.74
C SER A 38 -17.93 -5.70 1.69
N SER A 39 -17.62 -5.48 0.41
CA SER A 39 -18.36 -6.08 -0.69
C SER A 39 -17.62 -7.22 -1.39
N LYS A 40 -16.36 -7.42 -1.07
CA LYS A 40 -15.54 -8.50 -1.63
C LYS A 40 -15.28 -9.57 -0.59
N LEU A 41 -15.40 -10.82 -1.02
CA LEU A 41 -14.90 -11.93 -0.22
C LEU A 41 -13.40 -11.96 -0.39
N THR A 42 -12.67 -11.73 0.70
CA THR A 42 -11.22 -11.82 0.68
C THR A 42 -10.79 -13.22 1.11
N MET A 43 -9.62 -13.65 0.64
CA MET A 43 -9.04 -14.94 1.00
C MET A 43 -8.63 -14.93 2.48
N PHE A 44 -8.08 -13.81 2.93
CA PHE A 44 -7.65 -13.61 4.31
C PHE A 44 -8.43 -12.47 4.93
N ASP A 45 -8.67 -12.54 6.23
CA ASP A 45 -9.33 -11.44 6.92
C ASP A 45 -8.38 -10.24 7.04
N LEU A 46 -8.93 -9.11 7.47
CA LEU A 46 -8.16 -7.86 7.53
C LEU A 46 -6.96 -7.98 8.47
N GLN A 47 -7.13 -8.66 9.61
CA GLN A 47 -6.05 -8.78 10.59
C GLN A 47 -4.87 -9.56 10.04
N ASP A 48 -5.13 -10.64 9.32
CA ASP A 48 -4.07 -11.44 8.70
C ASP A 48 -3.37 -10.66 7.59
N ARG A 49 -4.13 -9.91 6.80
CA ARG A 49 -3.56 -9.08 5.74
C ARG A 49 -2.68 -7.96 6.31
N LEU A 50 -3.15 -7.30 7.36
CA LEU A 50 -2.38 -6.25 8.04
C LEU A 50 -1.11 -6.79 8.68
N LYS A 51 -1.18 -7.99 9.25
CA LYS A 51 -0.02 -8.59 9.90
C LYS A 51 1.12 -8.80 8.90
N LEU A 52 0.81 -9.31 7.71
CA LEU A 52 1.84 -9.51 6.68
C LEU A 52 2.39 -8.19 6.16
N VAL A 53 1.52 -7.20 5.96
CA VAL A 53 1.95 -5.86 5.55
C VAL A 53 2.85 -5.25 6.61
N GLU A 54 2.54 -5.43 7.89
CA GLU A 54 3.38 -4.94 8.98
C GLU A 54 4.78 -5.55 8.93
N ILE A 55 4.86 -6.85 8.75
CA ILE A 55 6.16 -7.55 8.67
C ILE A 55 7.02 -6.96 7.56
N ILE A 56 6.43 -6.74 6.39
CA ILE A 56 7.17 -6.20 5.25
C ILE A 56 7.52 -4.73 5.48
N SER A 57 6.58 -3.94 6.00
CA SER A 57 6.79 -2.51 6.24
C SER A 57 7.92 -2.27 7.26
N ASN A 58 8.03 -3.13 8.25
CA ASN A 58 9.05 -2.99 9.29
C ASN A 58 10.48 -3.20 8.78
N ARG A 59 10.64 -3.69 7.56
CA ARG A 59 11.97 -3.82 6.93
C ARG A 59 12.53 -2.48 6.45
N TYR A 60 11.67 -1.46 6.38
CA TYR A 60 12.05 -0.14 5.83
C TYR A 60 11.72 0.94 6.84
N PRO A 61 12.68 1.82 7.17
CA PRO A 61 12.46 2.84 8.21
C PRO A 61 11.46 3.93 7.81
N ASN A 62 11.25 4.12 6.51
CA ASN A 62 10.36 5.15 5.99
C ASN A 62 9.03 4.61 5.47
N VAL A 63 8.69 3.37 5.78
CA VAL A 63 7.43 2.74 5.37
C VAL A 63 6.54 2.54 6.58
N THR A 64 5.30 3.04 6.48
CA THR A 64 4.26 2.84 7.47
C THR A 64 3.07 2.16 6.81
N PHE A 65 2.12 1.69 7.59
CA PHE A 65 0.95 1.02 7.06
C PHE A 65 -0.31 1.42 7.81
N THR A 66 -1.45 1.28 7.13
CA THR A 66 -2.75 1.56 7.70
C THR A 66 -3.82 0.76 6.95
N SER A 67 -5.03 0.76 7.48
CA SER A 67 -6.20 0.25 6.77
C SER A 67 -7.13 1.42 6.47
N TYR A 68 -7.95 1.28 5.45
CA TYR A 68 -8.91 2.33 5.10
C TYR A 68 -10.17 1.76 4.48
N LYS A 69 -11.26 2.50 4.62
CA LYS A 69 -12.55 2.23 3.98
C LYS A 69 -12.83 3.35 2.99
N GLY A 70 -13.64 3.05 1.98
CA GLY A 70 -14.06 4.06 1.03
C GLY A 70 -13.05 4.31 -0.07
N LEU A 71 -12.99 5.53 -0.54
CA LEU A 71 -12.18 5.88 -1.70
C LEU A 71 -10.70 6.04 -1.33
N THR A 72 -9.85 5.53 -2.20
CA THR A 72 -8.40 5.68 -2.05
C THR A 72 -7.98 7.15 -2.03
N VAL A 73 -8.64 7.97 -2.85
CA VAL A 73 -8.34 9.41 -2.93
C VAL A 73 -8.58 10.07 -1.58
N ASP A 74 -9.65 9.70 -0.89
CA ASP A 74 -9.96 10.25 0.43
C ASP A 74 -8.92 9.84 1.46
N CYS A 75 -8.47 8.60 1.40
CA CYS A 75 -7.41 8.12 2.29
C CYS A 75 -6.13 8.92 2.07
N ALA A 76 -5.75 9.12 0.82
CA ALA A 76 -4.56 9.89 0.48
C ALA A 76 -4.69 11.33 0.97
N HIS A 77 -5.84 11.94 0.76
CA HIS A 77 -6.10 13.33 1.18
C HIS A 77 -6.03 13.48 2.70
N THR A 78 -6.65 12.56 3.42
CA THR A 78 -6.63 12.57 4.89
C THR A 78 -5.21 12.48 5.44
N ASN A 79 -4.31 11.79 4.73
CA ASN A 79 -2.92 11.62 5.13
C ASN A 79 -1.99 12.64 4.48
N ASN A 80 -2.52 13.67 3.81
CA ASN A 80 -1.75 14.69 3.12
C ASN A 80 -0.79 14.14 2.08
N ILE A 81 -1.22 13.11 1.35
CA ILE A 81 -0.41 12.47 0.31
C ILE A 81 -1.03 12.72 -1.05
N LYS A 82 -0.24 13.23 -1.98
CA LYS A 82 -0.69 13.57 -3.34
C LYS A 82 -0.33 12.53 -4.39
N THR A 83 0.61 11.64 -4.08
CA THR A 83 1.09 10.64 -5.03
C THR A 83 0.53 9.28 -4.65
N ILE A 84 -0.26 8.71 -5.54
CA ILE A 84 -0.85 7.38 -5.35
C ILE A 84 -0.17 6.43 -6.32
N LEU A 85 0.46 5.39 -5.77
CA LEU A 85 1.10 4.36 -6.57
C LEU A 85 0.08 3.29 -6.90
N ARG A 86 0.14 2.80 -8.14
CA ARG A 86 -0.65 1.65 -8.54
C ARG A 86 0.27 0.49 -8.80
N GLY A 87 -0.13 -0.68 -8.34
CA GLY A 87 0.58 -1.88 -8.67
C GLY A 87 0.44 -2.15 -10.16
N ALA A 88 1.55 -2.11 -10.86
CA ALA A 88 1.59 -2.44 -12.27
C ALA A 88 2.19 -3.82 -12.44
N ARG A 89 1.75 -4.54 -13.47
CA ARG A 89 2.34 -5.84 -13.81
C ARG A 89 3.78 -5.68 -14.25
N ASN A 90 4.07 -4.52 -14.82
CA ASN A 90 5.42 -4.15 -15.17
C ASN A 90 6.01 -3.36 -14.00
N SER A 91 7.02 -3.92 -13.37
CA SER A 91 7.59 -3.37 -12.15
C SER A 91 8.27 -2.01 -12.33
N THR A 92 8.46 -1.55 -13.56
CA THR A 92 9.05 -0.24 -13.81
C THR A 92 8.02 0.88 -13.88
N ASP A 93 6.74 0.54 -13.90
CA ASP A 93 5.68 1.51 -14.10
C ASP A 93 5.05 1.93 -12.78
N PHE A 94 5.15 3.22 -12.48
CA PHE A 94 4.44 3.84 -11.38
C PHE A 94 3.48 4.86 -11.96
N ASN A 95 2.20 4.77 -11.55
CA ASN A 95 1.20 5.74 -11.95
C ASN A 95 0.98 6.73 -10.81
N TYR A 96 1.05 8.00 -11.14
CA TYR A 96 0.87 9.09 -10.17
C TYR A 96 -0.49 9.75 -10.40
N GLU A 97 -1.26 9.88 -9.35
CA GLU A 97 -2.59 10.47 -9.42
C GLU A 97 -2.78 11.61 -8.44
#